data_ada9cb0712108f197f1b6928e1663c31
#
_entry.id   ada9cb0712108f197f1b6928e1663c31
#
_cell.length_a   1.000
_cell.length_b   1.000
_cell.length_c   1.000
_cell.angle_alpha   90.00
_cell.angle_beta   90.00
_cell.angle_gamma   90.00
#
_symmetry.space_group_name_H-M   'P 1'
#
loop_
_entity.id
_entity.type
_entity.pdbx_description
1 polymer ?
#
loop_
_entity_poly.entity_id
_entity_poly.type
_entity_poly.pdbx_seq_one_letter_code
_entity_poly.pdbx_strand_id
1 'polypeptide(L)'
;LLQGDVGSGKTVIAALAAMVAVGSGRQATLMAPTEILARQHYERLQPWLEPLGVRVGWLAGSLSAGAKRQIRQAVAAGEVDVLIGTHALIEDSVVFPRLALAIVDEQHRFGVAQRLALRGERPETALPVTGDAGGQGIAVSGPGAHAANQGTTAVDQSIAASGPEIAAGATVGATGAGSAQGAGQTILPHQLMMTATPIPRTLAMTFYADLDVSVIDELPPGRQPVTTKLIADGRREQVVENVGRWVADGKQAYWVCPLVEESEALDLQNAIDTQAQLAEALPQVRTGLVHGRMSAPDKDAVMTAFKAGDIDLLVATTVIEVGVDVPNASLMVIEHAERFGLSQLHQLRGRVGRGTAQSLCVLLYRHPPGQIARERLATMRATQDGFEIARRDLELRGPGELLGARQSGAMLLRFADLGRDAPLVDVAHALADRLLADAPEVVDAHLDRWLRRRERYLDA
;
A
#
# COMPACT_ATOMS: atom_id res chain seq x y z
N LEU A 1 2.55 5.66 11.64
CA LEU A 1 2.56 4.41 10.89
C LEU A 1 2.25 3.23 11.81
N LEU A 2 1.21 2.45 11.51
CA LEU A 2 0.84 1.24 12.23
C LEU A 2 1.33 0.02 11.44
N GLN A 3 2.26 -0.71 12.01
CA GLN A 3 2.80 -1.93 11.42
C GLN A 3 2.30 -3.15 12.18
N GLY A 4 2.10 -4.23 11.48
CA GLY A 4 1.75 -5.51 12.09
C GLY A 4 1.53 -6.57 11.02
N ASP A 5 1.75 -7.80 11.36
CA ASP A 5 1.58 -8.92 10.44
C ASP A 5 0.14 -9.05 9.91
N VAL A 6 -0.04 -9.85 8.87
CA VAL A 6 -1.38 -10.14 8.34
C VAL A 6 -2.25 -10.75 9.44
N GLY A 7 -3.40 -10.13 9.74
CA GLY A 7 -4.31 -10.60 10.78
C GLY A 7 -3.94 -10.18 12.22
N SER A 8 -2.97 -9.28 12.43
CA SER A 8 -2.57 -8.81 13.77
C SER A 8 -3.60 -7.90 14.47
N GLY A 9 -4.69 -7.51 13.79
CA GLY A 9 -5.71 -6.66 14.38
C GLY A 9 -5.66 -5.18 14.00
N LYS A 10 -4.87 -4.77 13.00
CA LYS A 10 -4.79 -3.38 12.52
C LYS A 10 -6.16 -2.72 12.29
N THR A 11 -7.12 -3.48 11.73
CA THR A 11 -8.48 -2.97 11.46
C THR A 11 -9.24 -2.54 12.72
N VAL A 12 -9.01 -3.21 13.86
CA VAL A 12 -9.62 -2.81 15.15
C VAL A 12 -9.06 -1.48 15.62
N ILE A 13 -7.75 -1.29 15.49
CA ILE A 13 -7.10 -0.01 15.84
C ILE A 13 -7.60 1.11 14.92
N ALA A 14 -7.75 0.83 13.62
CA ALA A 14 -8.36 1.78 12.67
C ALA A 14 -9.78 2.17 13.08
N ALA A 15 -10.61 1.21 13.52
CA ALA A 15 -11.95 1.47 14.02
C ALA A 15 -11.93 2.36 15.27
N LEU A 16 -11.06 2.06 16.24
CA LEU A 16 -10.91 2.86 17.47
C LEU A 16 -10.45 4.29 17.16
N ALA A 17 -9.48 4.45 16.25
CA ALA A 17 -9.00 5.76 15.84
C ALA A 17 -10.13 6.57 15.15
N ALA A 18 -10.92 5.91 14.27
CA ALA A 18 -12.08 6.55 13.66
C ALA A 18 -13.13 6.96 14.71
N MET A 19 -13.37 6.13 15.72
CA MET A 19 -14.28 6.45 16.83
C MET A 19 -13.82 7.67 17.62
N VAL A 20 -12.52 7.85 17.85
CA VAL A 20 -11.97 9.04 18.52
C VAL A 20 -12.24 10.31 17.70
N ALA A 21 -12.04 10.25 16.38
CA ALA A 21 -12.32 11.36 15.48
C ALA A 21 -13.82 11.70 15.48
N VAL A 22 -14.69 10.70 15.34
CA VAL A 22 -16.15 10.88 15.31
C VAL A 22 -16.67 11.37 16.67
N GLY A 23 -16.19 10.82 17.78
CA GLY A 23 -16.51 11.26 19.14
C GLY A 23 -16.15 12.73 19.40
N SER A 24 -15.19 13.27 18.66
CA SER A 24 -14.81 14.68 18.67
C SER A 24 -15.63 15.54 17.70
N GLY A 25 -16.74 15.01 17.13
CA GLY A 25 -17.60 15.68 16.16
C GLY A 25 -16.97 15.87 14.78
N ARG A 26 -15.95 15.10 14.45
CA ARG A 26 -15.19 15.16 13.18
C ARG A 26 -15.53 13.97 12.27
N GLN A 27 -14.99 14.01 11.06
CA GLN A 27 -15.11 12.93 10.09
C GLN A 27 -13.79 12.16 9.96
N ALA A 28 -13.89 10.87 9.62
CA ALA A 28 -12.76 10.03 9.27
C ALA A 28 -12.94 9.42 7.89
N THR A 29 -11.84 9.07 7.22
CA THR A 29 -11.88 8.28 5.99
C THR A 29 -10.93 7.10 6.07
N LEU A 30 -11.30 5.97 5.43
CA LEU A 30 -10.45 4.80 5.28
C LEU A 30 -10.30 4.45 3.81
N MET A 31 -9.08 4.53 3.32
CA MET A 31 -8.73 4.25 1.94
C MET A 31 -7.99 2.91 1.83
N ALA A 32 -8.42 2.08 0.88
CA ALA A 32 -7.73 0.84 0.53
C ALA A 32 -7.39 0.82 -0.97
N PRO A 33 -6.33 0.08 -1.39
CA PRO A 33 -5.84 0.13 -2.77
C PRO A 33 -6.77 -0.52 -3.79
N THR A 34 -7.66 -1.40 -3.36
CA THR A 34 -8.60 -2.08 -4.25
C THR A 34 -10.02 -2.07 -3.70
N GLU A 35 -11.02 -2.17 -4.59
CA GLU A 35 -12.43 -2.21 -4.18
C GLU A 35 -12.75 -3.40 -3.28
N ILE A 36 -12.12 -4.55 -3.54
CA ILE A 36 -12.32 -5.75 -2.73
C ILE A 36 -11.88 -5.51 -1.27
N LEU A 37 -10.70 -4.94 -1.07
CA LEU A 37 -10.21 -4.59 0.27
C LEU A 37 -11.06 -3.53 0.94
N ALA A 38 -11.39 -2.47 0.21
CA ALA A 38 -12.21 -1.40 0.72
C ALA A 38 -13.60 -1.92 1.13
N ARG A 39 -14.20 -2.82 0.32
CA ARG A 39 -15.47 -3.48 0.63
C ARG A 39 -15.37 -4.34 1.90
N GLN A 40 -14.27 -5.10 2.06
CA GLN A 40 -14.04 -5.87 3.28
C GLN A 40 -13.94 -4.99 4.52
N HIS A 41 -13.26 -3.84 4.41
CA HIS A 41 -13.24 -2.88 5.51
C HIS A 41 -14.64 -2.35 5.79
N TYR A 42 -15.41 -2.03 4.76
CA TYR A 42 -16.80 -1.56 4.92
C TYR A 42 -17.67 -2.62 5.62
N GLU A 43 -17.70 -3.86 5.08
CA GLU A 43 -18.49 -4.97 5.64
C GLU A 43 -18.09 -5.33 7.07
N ARG A 44 -16.83 -5.09 7.45
CA ARG A 44 -16.32 -5.38 8.79
C ARG A 44 -16.55 -4.23 9.77
N LEU A 45 -16.38 -2.99 9.34
CA LEU A 45 -16.49 -1.81 10.20
C LEU A 45 -17.94 -1.35 10.39
N GLN A 46 -18.78 -1.46 9.38
CA GLN A 46 -20.20 -1.09 9.46
C GLN A 46 -20.91 -1.75 10.64
N PRO A 47 -20.88 -3.10 10.83
CA PRO A 47 -21.53 -3.76 11.96
C PRO A 47 -20.96 -3.37 13.34
N TRP A 48 -19.72 -2.87 13.40
CA TRP A 48 -19.11 -2.43 14.65
C TRP A 48 -19.47 -0.99 14.99
N LEU A 49 -19.57 -0.12 13.98
CA LEU A 49 -19.70 1.32 14.15
C LEU A 49 -21.16 1.81 14.15
N GLU A 50 -22.03 1.25 13.31
CA GLU A 50 -23.44 1.68 13.24
C GLU A 50 -24.22 1.48 14.55
N PRO A 51 -24.06 0.39 15.33
CA PRO A 51 -24.71 0.25 16.63
C PRO A 51 -24.28 1.31 17.64
N LEU A 52 -23.12 1.96 17.41
CA LEU A 52 -22.60 3.06 18.22
C LEU A 52 -23.05 4.44 17.72
N GLY A 53 -23.96 4.47 16.73
CA GLY A 53 -24.51 5.70 16.17
C GLY A 53 -23.62 6.37 15.11
N VAL A 54 -22.57 5.70 14.61
CA VAL A 54 -21.68 6.21 13.57
C VAL A 54 -22.21 5.87 12.18
N ARG A 55 -22.36 6.87 11.32
CA ARG A 55 -22.87 6.71 9.96
C ARG A 55 -21.72 6.38 9.03
N VAL A 56 -21.71 5.15 8.51
CA VAL A 56 -20.65 4.64 7.64
C VAL A 56 -21.06 4.72 6.17
N GLY A 57 -20.26 5.40 5.35
CA GLY A 57 -20.47 5.55 3.92
C GLY A 57 -19.51 4.71 3.10
N TRP A 58 -19.91 4.40 1.85
CA TRP A 58 -19.12 3.64 0.88
C TRP A 58 -18.95 4.42 -0.42
N LEU A 59 -17.71 4.56 -0.90
CA LEU A 59 -17.41 5.21 -2.19
C LEU A 59 -16.36 4.40 -2.98
N ALA A 60 -16.77 3.88 -4.16
CA ALA A 60 -15.90 3.11 -5.04
C ALA A 60 -16.12 3.47 -6.50
N GLY A 61 -15.13 3.11 -7.34
CA GLY A 61 -15.15 3.36 -8.78
C GLY A 61 -16.29 2.68 -9.50
N SER A 62 -16.74 1.50 -9.05
CA SER A 62 -17.83 0.71 -9.62
C SER A 62 -19.23 1.26 -9.39
N LEU A 63 -19.43 2.20 -8.46
CA LEU A 63 -20.73 2.81 -8.21
C LEU A 63 -21.23 3.62 -9.41
N SER A 64 -22.54 3.61 -9.64
CA SER A 64 -23.17 4.46 -10.65
C SER A 64 -22.92 5.95 -10.38
N ALA A 65 -22.93 6.78 -11.43
CA ALA A 65 -22.71 8.22 -11.30
C ALA A 65 -23.73 8.89 -10.33
N GLY A 66 -24.98 8.40 -10.29
CA GLY A 66 -25.99 8.85 -9.36
C GLY A 66 -25.66 8.52 -7.91
N ALA A 67 -25.26 7.28 -7.63
CA ALA A 67 -24.87 6.85 -6.29
C ALA A 67 -23.62 7.60 -5.79
N LYS A 68 -22.60 7.78 -6.66
CA LYS A 68 -21.41 8.59 -6.33
C LYS A 68 -21.79 10.02 -5.95
N ARG A 69 -22.69 10.65 -6.71
CA ARG A 69 -23.14 12.02 -6.42
C ARG A 69 -23.88 12.08 -5.08
N GLN A 70 -24.76 11.14 -4.81
CA GLN A 70 -25.53 11.10 -3.56
C GLN A 70 -24.60 10.96 -2.34
N ILE A 71 -23.64 10.02 -2.38
CA ILE A 71 -22.71 9.83 -1.25
C ILE A 71 -21.81 11.05 -1.05
N ARG A 72 -21.32 11.69 -2.14
CA ARG A 72 -20.54 12.92 -2.05
C ARG A 72 -21.32 14.07 -1.41
N GLN A 73 -22.58 14.22 -1.76
CA GLN A 73 -23.46 15.21 -1.13
C GLN A 73 -23.69 14.93 0.36
N ALA A 74 -23.91 13.67 0.73
CA ALA A 74 -24.07 13.28 2.13
C ALA A 74 -22.79 13.53 2.96
N VAL A 75 -21.60 13.26 2.36
CA VAL A 75 -20.31 13.57 3.00
C VAL A 75 -20.13 15.07 3.20
N ALA A 76 -20.42 15.87 2.16
CA ALA A 76 -20.31 17.33 2.22
C ALA A 76 -21.34 17.96 3.18
N ALA A 77 -22.51 17.36 3.34
CA ALA A 77 -23.52 17.76 4.34
C ALA A 77 -23.15 17.33 5.78
N GLY A 78 -22.07 16.53 5.96
CA GLY A 78 -21.71 15.99 7.27
C GLY A 78 -22.64 14.89 7.77
N GLU A 79 -23.39 14.25 6.86
CA GLU A 79 -24.29 13.13 7.16
C GLU A 79 -23.58 11.78 7.20
N VAL A 80 -22.32 11.72 6.78
CA VAL A 80 -21.43 10.55 6.85
C VAL A 80 -20.29 10.88 7.80
N ASP A 81 -20.08 10.04 8.80
CA ASP A 81 -19.05 10.21 9.81
C ASP A 81 -17.75 9.50 9.42
N VAL A 82 -17.87 8.29 8.85
CA VAL A 82 -16.73 7.49 8.35
C VAL A 82 -16.98 7.10 6.89
N LEU A 83 -16.14 7.55 5.97
CA LEU A 83 -16.23 7.18 4.56
C LEU A 83 -15.14 6.17 4.20
N ILE A 84 -15.54 5.01 3.67
CA ILE A 84 -14.64 3.94 3.27
C ILE A 84 -14.65 3.81 1.75
N GLY A 85 -13.48 3.64 1.13
CA GLY A 85 -13.41 3.48 -0.31
C GLY A 85 -11.99 3.30 -0.86
N THR A 86 -11.86 3.53 -2.17
CA THR A 86 -10.59 3.47 -2.88
C THR A 86 -10.02 4.86 -3.15
N HIS A 87 -9.11 4.99 -4.12
CA HIS A 87 -8.62 6.30 -4.59
C HIS A 87 -9.71 7.32 -4.98
N ALA A 88 -10.95 6.88 -5.19
CA ALA A 88 -12.08 7.78 -5.40
C ALA A 88 -12.32 8.75 -4.23
N LEU A 89 -11.76 8.48 -3.05
CA LEU A 89 -11.84 9.34 -1.86
C LEU A 89 -11.00 10.62 -1.99
N ILE A 90 -9.96 10.60 -2.81
CA ILE A 90 -9.04 11.74 -3.04
C ILE A 90 -9.38 12.55 -4.30
N GLU A 91 -10.47 12.23 -4.99
CA GLU A 91 -10.96 13.05 -6.09
C GLU A 91 -11.44 14.42 -5.58
N ASP A 92 -11.20 15.47 -6.36
CA ASP A 92 -11.59 16.86 -6.04
C ASP A 92 -13.08 17.05 -5.75
N SER A 93 -13.88 16.13 -6.22
CA SER A 93 -15.33 16.11 -6.06
C SER A 93 -15.79 15.61 -4.69
N VAL A 94 -14.89 15.11 -3.83
CA VAL A 94 -15.19 14.65 -2.46
C VAL A 94 -14.74 15.73 -1.47
N VAL A 95 -15.68 16.41 -0.85
CA VAL A 95 -15.41 17.49 0.10
C VAL A 95 -15.77 17.04 1.50
N PHE A 96 -14.81 17.08 2.40
CA PHE A 96 -15.01 16.78 3.82
C PHE A 96 -14.99 18.09 4.62
N PRO A 97 -16.12 18.57 5.17
CA PRO A 97 -16.13 19.80 5.94
C PRO A 97 -15.41 19.70 7.28
N ARG A 98 -15.23 18.50 7.82
CA ARG A 98 -14.70 18.27 9.17
C ARG A 98 -13.75 17.08 9.25
N LEU A 99 -12.98 16.77 8.18
CA LEU A 99 -12.03 15.66 8.20
C LEU A 99 -10.95 15.89 9.27
N ALA A 100 -10.77 14.91 10.16
CA ALA A 100 -9.72 14.94 11.17
C ALA A 100 -8.80 13.73 11.12
N LEU A 101 -9.22 12.64 10.46
CA LEU A 101 -8.42 11.42 10.36
C LEU A 101 -8.54 10.81 8.96
N ALA A 102 -7.39 10.60 8.33
CA ALA A 102 -7.26 9.84 7.09
C ALA A 102 -6.51 8.54 7.37
N ILE A 103 -7.19 7.39 7.20
CA ILE A 103 -6.63 6.06 7.38
C ILE A 103 -6.31 5.50 5.99
N VAL A 104 -5.08 5.01 5.81
CA VAL A 104 -4.61 4.41 4.55
C VAL A 104 -4.12 2.99 4.83
N ASP A 105 -4.79 2.01 4.26
CA ASP A 105 -4.34 0.61 4.35
C ASP A 105 -3.47 0.23 3.17
N GLU A 106 -2.46 -0.63 3.41
CA GLU A 106 -1.46 -1.07 2.43
C GLU A 106 -0.76 0.11 1.73
N GLN A 107 -0.27 1.05 2.54
CA GLN A 107 0.29 2.33 2.09
C GLN A 107 1.34 2.21 0.97
N HIS A 108 2.10 1.10 0.93
CA HIS A 108 3.15 0.86 -0.07
C HIS A 108 2.62 0.79 -1.52
N ARG A 109 1.31 0.67 -1.70
CA ARG A 109 0.61 0.66 -3.00
C ARG A 109 0.15 2.04 -3.46
N PHE A 110 0.32 3.07 -2.63
CA PHE A 110 -0.05 4.45 -2.96
C PHE A 110 1.19 5.29 -3.26
N GLY A 111 1.12 6.05 -4.35
CA GLY A 111 2.16 7.02 -4.70
C GLY A 111 2.20 8.21 -3.72
N VAL A 112 3.31 8.96 -3.74
CA VAL A 112 3.52 10.15 -2.91
C VAL A 112 2.42 11.19 -3.11
N ALA A 113 2.05 11.48 -4.37
CA ALA A 113 1.00 12.46 -4.69
C ALA A 113 -0.36 12.11 -4.09
N GLN A 114 -0.70 10.82 -4.00
CA GLN A 114 -1.95 10.36 -3.41
C GLN A 114 -1.97 10.54 -1.88
N ARG A 115 -0.82 10.39 -1.23
CA ARG A 115 -0.67 10.59 0.21
C ARG A 115 -0.74 12.07 0.58
N LEU A 116 -0.14 12.95 -0.23
CA LEU A 116 -0.21 14.41 -0.06
C LEU A 116 -1.64 14.95 -0.27
N ALA A 117 -2.38 14.41 -1.23
CA ALA A 117 -3.77 14.82 -1.45
C ALA A 117 -4.66 14.59 -0.22
N LEU A 118 -4.38 13.58 0.60
CA LEU A 118 -5.07 13.32 1.87
C LEU A 118 -4.69 14.30 2.99
N ARG A 119 -3.54 14.98 2.89
CA ARG A 119 -3.15 16.06 3.80
C ARG A 119 -3.86 17.38 3.49
N GLY A 120 -4.55 17.48 2.36
CA GLY A 120 -5.09 18.75 1.87
C GLY A 120 -4.03 19.62 1.21
N GLU A 121 -2.79 19.15 1.13
CA GLU A 121 -1.69 19.78 0.41
C GLU A 121 -1.72 19.29 -1.03
N ARG A 122 -2.14 20.16 -1.95
CA ARG A 122 -2.12 19.84 -3.38
C ARG A 122 -0.85 20.41 -3.98
N PRO A 123 -0.03 19.60 -4.68
CA PRO A 123 1.06 20.16 -5.45
C PRO A 123 0.47 21.04 -6.56
N GLU A 124 0.83 22.32 -6.60
CA GLU A 124 0.37 23.32 -7.57
C GLU A 124 0.70 22.99 -9.04
N THR A 125 1.25 21.81 -9.33
CA THR A 125 1.71 21.38 -10.66
C THR A 125 1.18 20.01 -11.09
N ALA A 126 -0.08 19.73 -10.87
CA ALA A 126 -0.76 18.72 -11.66
C ALA A 126 -1.26 19.41 -12.94
N LEU A 127 -0.50 19.32 -14.03
CA LEU A 127 -1.01 19.66 -15.36
C LEU A 127 -2.33 18.91 -15.58
N PRO A 128 -3.39 19.56 -16.06
CA PRO A 128 -4.65 18.89 -16.33
C PRO A 128 -4.41 17.82 -17.38
N VAL A 129 -4.64 16.56 -17.03
CA VAL A 129 -4.80 15.50 -18.02
C VAL A 129 -6.14 15.76 -18.70
N THR A 130 -6.11 16.51 -19.77
CA THR A 130 -7.25 16.64 -20.68
C THR A 130 -7.42 15.29 -21.37
N GLY A 131 -8.30 14.48 -20.83
CA GLY A 131 -8.85 13.32 -21.53
C GLY A 131 -9.82 13.81 -22.57
N ASP A 132 -9.38 14.00 -23.81
CA ASP A 132 -10.28 14.16 -24.92
C ASP A 132 -10.43 12.82 -25.65
N ALA A 133 -11.66 12.35 -25.66
CA ALA A 133 -12.08 11.20 -26.42
C ALA A 133 -12.29 11.60 -27.87
N GLY A 134 -11.41 11.18 -28.76
CA GLY A 134 -11.57 11.39 -30.19
C GLY A 134 -10.61 10.50 -30.97
N GLY A 135 -11.07 9.34 -31.37
CA GLY A 135 -10.30 8.43 -32.23
C GLY A 135 -10.11 9.02 -33.64
N GLN A 136 -8.88 8.91 -34.11
CA GLN A 136 -8.58 8.69 -35.54
C GLN A 136 -7.12 8.22 -35.65
N GLY A 137 -6.92 7.11 -36.32
CA GLY A 137 -5.63 6.50 -36.56
C GLY A 137 -4.77 7.33 -37.52
N ILE A 138 -3.47 7.33 -37.28
CA ILE A 138 -2.45 7.69 -38.29
C ILE A 138 -1.31 6.69 -38.23
N ALA A 139 -0.97 6.25 -39.43
CA ALA A 139 0.01 5.22 -39.75
C ALA A 139 1.46 5.59 -39.38
N VAL A 140 2.22 4.53 -39.12
CA VAL A 140 3.67 4.54 -38.95
C VAL A 140 4.40 4.69 -40.25
N SER A 141 5.38 5.58 -40.31
CA SER A 141 6.53 5.48 -41.23
C SER A 141 7.72 6.27 -40.63
N GLY A 142 8.83 5.60 -40.35
CA GLY A 142 10.14 6.19 -40.08
C GLY A 142 10.97 6.20 -41.38
N PRO A 143 12.32 6.37 -41.36
CA PRO A 143 13.14 7.32 -40.61
C PRO A 143 14.02 8.17 -41.56
N GLY A 144 14.70 9.21 -41.11
CA GLY A 144 15.71 9.92 -41.89
C GLY A 144 16.30 11.15 -41.23
N ALA A 145 17.46 11.02 -40.88
CA ALA A 145 18.71 11.78 -40.77
C ALA A 145 18.79 13.31 -41.10
N HIS A 146 19.64 13.95 -40.27
CA HIS A 146 20.57 15.06 -40.49
C HIS A 146 20.08 16.51 -40.59
N ALA A 147 20.61 17.35 -39.78
CA ALA A 147 21.68 18.35 -39.91
C ALA A 147 21.39 19.67 -39.19
N ALA A 148 22.35 20.02 -38.37
CA ALA A 148 22.92 21.31 -37.99
C ALA A 148 22.37 22.62 -38.58
N ASN A 149 22.23 23.67 -37.77
CA ASN A 149 23.04 24.89 -37.82
C ASN A 149 22.57 26.00 -36.85
N GLN A 150 23.50 26.49 -36.04
CA GLN A 150 24.00 27.83 -35.72
C GLN A 150 23.06 29.04 -35.76
N GLY A 151 23.27 29.89 -34.75
CA GLY A 151 23.12 31.35 -34.86
C GLY A 151 22.46 31.98 -33.63
N THR A 152 23.24 32.42 -32.68
CA THR A 152 23.81 33.71 -32.32
C THR A 152 22.84 34.81 -31.83
N THR A 153 23.21 35.32 -30.60
CA THR A 153 23.20 36.73 -30.10
C THR A 153 21.85 37.44 -29.90
N ALA A 154 21.60 38.15 -28.86
CA ALA A 154 22.25 39.19 -28.03
C ALA A 154 21.40 39.49 -26.80
N VAL A 155 22.00 39.63 -25.67
CA VAL A 155 22.21 40.78 -24.79
C VAL A 155 21.16 41.89 -24.90
N ASP A 156 20.45 42.16 -23.79
CA ASP A 156 20.44 43.50 -23.25
C ASP A 156 20.11 43.52 -21.73
N GLN A 157 20.83 44.38 -21.04
CA GLN A 157 20.80 44.71 -19.62
C GLN A 157 19.78 45.83 -19.38
N SER A 158 19.09 45.84 -18.27
CA SER A 158 18.90 47.07 -17.53
C SER A 158 18.55 46.79 -16.05
N ILE A 159 19.38 47.38 -15.26
CA ILE A 159 19.43 47.58 -13.81
C ILE A 159 18.33 48.56 -13.40
N ALA A 160 17.67 48.30 -12.25
CA ALA A 160 17.41 49.39 -11.29
C ALA A 160 17.07 48.79 -9.92
N ALA A 161 17.88 49.19 -8.96
CA ALA A 161 17.78 48.95 -7.54
C ALA A 161 16.84 49.95 -6.86
N SER A 162 16.21 49.58 -5.77
CA SER A 162 16.04 50.40 -4.57
C SER A 162 15.49 49.52 -3.42
N GLY A 163 16.26 49.45 -2.37
CA GLY A 163 15.89 48.90 -1.04
C GLY A 163 15.45 50.08 -0.13
N PRO A 164 15.60 49.94 1.23
CA PRO A 164 14.53 49.47 2.09
C PRO A 164 14.04 50.55 3.07
N GLU A 165 12.91 50.34 3.73
CA GLU A 165 12.65 51.12 4.97
C GLU A 165 11.97 50.27 6.05
N ILE A 166 12.63 50.27 7.18
CA ILE A 166 12.21 49.73 8.47
C ILE A 166 11.36 50.78 9.18
N ALA A 167 10.25 50.41 9.78
CA ALA A 167 9.75 51.17 10.94
C ALA A 167 9.00 50.25 11.90
N ALA A 168 9.52 50.18 13.09
CA ALA A 168 8.95 49.63 14.32
C ALA A 168 7.85 50.55 14.88
N GLY A 169 6.88 49.97 15.60
CA GLY A 169 5.95 50.76 16.40
C GLY A 169 4.89 49.91 17.06
N ALA A 170 5.14 49.53 18.30
CA ALA A 170 4.16 48.95 19.22
C ALA A 170 3.13 49.99 19.67
N THR A 171 1.85 49.57 19.81
CA THR A 171 1.04 50.03 20.96
C THR A 171 -0.20 49.12 21.14
N VAL A 172 -0.42 48.78 22.38
CA VAL A 172 -1.54 48.07 22.98
C VAL A 172 -2.77 48.99 23.04
N GLY A 173 -3.95 48.45 22.70
CA GLY A 173 -5.22 49.12 22.92
C GLY A 173 -6.38 48.15 22.81
N ALA A 174 -6.93 47.74 23.94
CA ALA A 174 -8.15 46.98 24.04
C ALA A 174 -9.37 47.87 23.80
N THR A 175 -10.36 47.35 23.11
CA THR A 175 -11.85 47.40 23.29
C THR A 175 -12.57 47.40 21.98
N GLY A 176 -13.56 46.54 21.88
CA GLY A 176 -14.58 46.59 20.80
C GLY A 176 -15.06 45.20 20.38
N ALA A 177 -16.18 44.78 20.95
CA ALA A 177 -16.95 43.65 20.48
C ALA A 177 -17.40 43.87 19.02
N GLY A 178 -16.98 42.99 18.14
CA GLY A 178 -17.35 42.95 16.74
C GLY A 178 -17.11 41.57 16.19
N SER A 179 -18.18 40.92 15.76
CA SER A 179 -18.31 39.67 15.02
C SER A 179 -17.00 39.14 14.39
N ALA A 180 -16.34 38.22 15.06
CA ALA A 180 -15.24 37.45 14.52
C ALA A 180 -15.79 36.42 13.54
N GLN A 181 -15.77 36.74 12.26
CA GLN A 181 -15.59 35.72 11.23
C GLN A 181 -14.18 35.17 11.42
N GLY A 182 -14.10 34.07 12.17
CA GLY A 182 -12.86 33.33 12.34
C GLY A 182 -12.37 32.86 10.99
N ALA A 183 -11.25 33.39 10.53
CA ALA A 183 -10.45 32.71 9.53
C ALA A 183 -10.18 31.30 10.07
N GLY A 184 -10.86 30.31 9.51
CA GLY A 184 -10.75 28.92 9.94
C GLY A 184 -9.31 28.48 9.77
N GLN A 185 -8.64 28.19 10.86
CA GLN A 185 -7.40 27.42 10.83
C GLN A 185 -7.71 26.15 10.05
N THR A 186 -7.07 25.97 8.90
CA THR A 186 -7.15 24.75 8.12
C THR A 186 -6.49 23.65 8.98
N ILE A 187 -7.33 22.87 9.67
CA ILE A 187 -6.83 21.75 10.48
C ILE A 187 -6.45 20.66 9.51
N LEU A 188 -5.17 20.35 9.40
CA LEU A 188 -4.70 19.21 8.64
C LEU A 188 -5.17 17.92 9.31
N PRO A 189 -5.72 16.96 8.56
CA PRO A 189 -6.15 15.70 9.13
C PRO A 189 -4.94 14.87 9.59
N HIS A 190 -5.05 14.22 10.74
CA HIS A 190 -4.11 13.18 11.15
C HIS A 190 -4.12 12.04 10.16
N GLN A 191 -2.94 11.46 9.91
CA GLN A 191 -2.79 10.31 9.02
C GLN A 191 -2.46 9.05 9.82
N LEU A 192 -3.25 8.01 9.64
CA LEU A 192 -2.97 6.67 10.13
C LEU A 192 -2.65 5.76 8.95
N MET A 193 -1.37 5.58 8.69
CA MET A 193 -0.91 4.67 7.65
C MET A 193 -0.76 3.26 8.21
N MET A 194 -1.31 2.25 7.53
CA MET A 194 -1.24 0.85 7.94
C MET A 194 -0.52 0.03 6.89
N THR A 195 0.23 -0.96 7.33
CA THR A 195 0.87 -1.93 6.45
C THR A 195 0.88 -3.33 7.05
N ALA A 196 0.64 -4.34 6.21
CA ALA A 196 0.79 -5.74 6.57
C ALA A 196 2.18 -6.28 6.23
N THR A 197 2.99 -5.51 5.50
CA THR A 197 4.42 -5.82 5.33
C THR A 197 5.19 -5.10 6.41
N PRO A 198 5.78 -5.83 7.36
CA PRO A 198 6.67 -5.22 8.32
C PRO A 198 7.83 -4.53 7.59
N ILE A 199 8.08 -3.29 7.95
CA ILE A 199 9.22 -2.53 7.45
C ILE A 199 10.26 -2.55 8.57
N PRO A 200 11.52 -2.93 8.33
CA PRO A 200 12.55 -2.86 9.34
C PRO A 200 12.56 -1.48 10.00
N ARG A 201 12.66 -1.44 11.34
CA ARG A 201 12.57 -0.20 12.11
C ARG A 201 13.52 0.88 11.58
N THR A 202 14.76 0.48 11.25
CA THR A 202 15.78 1.37 10.68
C THR A 202 15.33 2.02 9.37
N LEU A 203 14.68 1.25 8.51
CA LEU A 203 14.15 1.74 7.24
C LEU A 203 12.94 2.64 7.47
N ALA A 204 12.05 2.26 8.39
CA ALA A 204 10.89 3.06 8.76
C ALA A 204 11.32 4.42 9.31
N MET A 205 12.27 4.47 10.23
CA MET A 205 12.81 5.70 10.80
C MET A 205 13.54 6.58 9.79
N THR A 206 14.12 6.01 8.75
CA THR A 206 14.86 6.79 7.74
C THR A 206 13.95 7.38 6.68
N PHE A 207 12.91 6.67 6.25
CA PHE A 207 12.06 7.08 5.13
C PHE A 207 10.68 7.58 5.52
N TYR A 208 10.29 7.35 6.77
CA TYR A 208 9.04 7.82 7.36
C TYR A 208 9.33 8.57 8.66
N ALA A 209 10.42 9.32 8.67
CA ALA A 209 10.90 10.04 9.87
C ALA A 209 9.88 11.04 10.42
N ASP A 210 8.94 11.49 9.60
CA ASP A 210 7.81 12.35 9.98
C ASP A 210 6.64 11.59 10.61
N LEU A 211 6.72 10.26 10.70
CA LEU A 211 5.66 9.41 11.25
C LEU A 211 6.09 8.71 12.53
N ASP A 212 5.28 8.83 13.56
CA ASP A 212 5.35 7.93 14.71
C ASP A 212 5.07 6.49 14.29
N VAL A 213 5.87 5.56 14.74
CA VAL A 213 5.76 4.14 14.39
C VAL A 213 5.23 3.34 15.57
N SER A 214 4.07 2.72 15.39
CA SER A 214 3.49 1.76 16.32
C SER A 214 3.50 0.36 15.71
N VAL A 215 3.88 -0.63 16.48
CA VAL A 215 4.03 -2.02 16.03
C VAL A 215 3.07 -2.90 16.82
N ILE A 216 2.32 -3.76 16.10
CA ILE A 216 1.58 -4.87 16.68
C ILE A 216 2.45 -6.12 16.47
N ASP A 217 3.13 -6.54 17.50
CA ASP A 217 4.10 -7.66 17.51
C ASP A 217 3.49 -8.97 17.95
N GLU A 218 2.27 -8.95 18.49
CA GLU A 218 1.54 -10.16 18.90
C GLU A 218 0.51 -10.59 17.84
N LEU A 219 0.39 -11.90 17.65
CA LEU A 219 -0.67 -12.49 16.86
C LEU A 219 -1.94 -12.67 17.69
N PRO A 220 -3.13 -12.60 17.06
CA PRO A 220 -4.38 -12.85 17.76
C PRO A 220 -4.39 -14.22 18.46
N PRO A 221 -5.01 -14.32 19.64
CA PRO A 221 -5.14 -15.58 20.36
C PRO A 221 -5.78 -16.68 19.49
N GLY A 222 -5.23 -17.89 19.54
CA GLY A 222 -5.76 -19.05 18.82
C GLY A 222 -5.28 -19.23 17.38
N ARG A 223 -4.50 -18.30 16.85
CA ARG A 223 -3.91 -18.46 15.50
C ARG A 223 -2.84 -19.56 15.52
N GLN A 224 -3.02 -20.58 14.66
CA GLN A 224 -2.06 -21.67 14.52
C GLN A 224 -0.92 -21.28 13.57
N PRO A 225 0.32 -21.69 13.87
CA PRO A 225 1.44 -21.47 12.98
C PRO A 225 1.24 -22.15 11.62
N VAL A 226 1.62 -21.47 10.53
CA VAL A 226 1.56 -22.04 9.18
C VAL A 226 2.84 -22.82 8.88
N THR A 227 2.74 -24.13 8.73
CA THR A 227 3.91 -24.96 8.36
C THR A 227 4.33 -24.67 6.92
N THR A 228 5.59 -24.31 6.70
CA THR A 228 6.12 -24.06 5.35
C THR A 228 6.97 -25.23 4.87
N LYS A 229 6.65 -25.81 3.71
CA LYS A 229 7.39 -26.88 3.05
C LYS A 229 7.99 -26.44 1.73
N LEU A 230 9.25 -26.76 1.50
CA LEU A 230 9.95 -26.55 0.22
C LEU A 230 9.92 -27.87 -0.57
N ILE A 231 9.39 -27.85 -1.78
CA ILE A 231 9.25 -29.03 -2.63
C ILE A 231 9.80 -28.68 -4.03
N ALA A 232 10.71 -29.52 -4.56
CA ALA A 232 11.20 -29.34 -5.92
C ALA A 232 10.09 -29.65 -6.94
N ASP A 233 10.09 -28.94 -8.07
CA ASP A 233 9.14 -29.04 -9.17
C ASP A 233 8.97 -30.47 -9.72
N GLY A 234 10.00 -31.28 -9.73
CA GLY A 234 9.93 -32.70 -10.09
C GLY A 234 8.98 -33.55 -9.22
N ARG A 235 8.46 -32.99 -8.11
CA ARG A 235 7.45 -33.65 -7.26
C ARG A 235 6.08 -32.93 -7.27
N ARG A 236 5.81 -32.15 -8.32
CA ARG A 236 4.56 -31.41 -8.48
C ARG A 236 3.33 -32.33 -8.43
N GLU A 237 3.38 -33.47 -9.09
CA GLU A 237 2.29 -34.46 -9.10
C GLU A 237 1.90 -34.93 -7.69
N GLN A 238 2.89 -35.20 -6.84
CA GLN A 238 2.64 -35.56 -5.44
C GLN A 238 1.97 -34.43 -4.65
N VAL A 239 2.26 -33.17 -5.00
CA VAL A 239 1.59 -32.02 -4.39
C VAL A 239 0.14 -31.96 -4.86
N VAL A 240 -0.12 -32.17 -6.15
CA VAL A 240 -1.49 -32.21 -6.71
C VAL A 240 -2.34 -33.30 -6.03
N GLU A 241 -1.82 -34.53 -5.89
CA GLU A 241 -2.51 -35.60 -5.15
C GLU A 241 -2.82 -35.22 -3.70
N ASN A 242 -1.86 -34.54 -3.02
CA ASN A 242 -2.04 -34.08 -1.63
C ASN A 242 -3.11 -32.99 -1.55
N VAL A 243 -3.21 -32.09 -2.55
CA VAL A 243 -4.29 -31.09 -2.65
C VAL A 243 -5.66 -31.80 -2.73
N GLY A 244 -5.77 -32.84 -3.58
CA GLY A 244 -7.00 -33.63 -3.66
C GLY A 244 -7.42 -34.23 -2.33
N ARG A 245 -6.47 -34.81 -1.56
CA ARG A 245 -6.76 -35.34 -0.21
C ARG A 245 -7.15 -34.23 0.76
N TRP A 246 -6.49 -33.07 0.69
CA TRP A 246 -6.79 -31.89 1.53
C TRP A 246 -8.21 -31.39 1.31
N VAL A 247 -8.64 -31.34 0.05
CA VAL A 247 -10.00 -30.94 -0.32
C VAL A 247 -11.02 -32.02 0.10
N ALA A 248 -10.69 -33.31 -0.04
CA ALA A 248 -11.54 -34.40 0.42
C ALA A 248 -11.82 -34.36 1.94
N ASP A 249 -10.89 -33.75 2.72
CA ASP A 249 -11.08 -33.47 4.15
C ASP A 249 -11.99 -32.24 4.41
N GLY A 250 -12.62 -31.67 3.39
CA GLY A 250 -13.53 -30.51 3.48
C GLY A 250 -12.82 -29.17 3.60
N LYS A 251 -11.54 -29.08 3.28
CA LYS A 251 -10.74 -27.85 3.35
C LYS A 251 -10.57 -27.22 1.99
N GLN A 252 -10.31 -25.92 1.96
CA GLN A 252 -10.04 -25.19 0.73
C GLN A 252 -8.55 -24.90 0.54
N ALA A 253 -8.15 -24.74 -0.72
CA ALA A 253 -6.76 -24.48 -1.08
C ALA A 253 -6.62 -23.32 -2.06
N TYR A 254 -5.49 -22.61 -1.97
CA TYR A 254 -4.99 -21.69 -2.98
C TYR A 254 -3.88 -22.33 -3.79
N TRP A 255 -3.85 -22.05 -5.09
CA TRP A 255 -2.75 -22.39 -5.99
C TRP A 255 -2.31 -21.13 -6.73
N VAL A 256 -1.11 -20.63 -6.40
CA VAL A 256 -0.62 -19.35 -6.91
C VAL A 256 0.41 -19.58 -8.01
N CYS A 257 0.14 -19.03 -9.19
CA CYS A 257 1.06 -18.98 -10.31
C CYS A 257 1.86 -17.67 -10.30
N PRO A 258 3.17 -17.69 -10.63
CA PRO A 258 3.97 -16.48 -10.69
C PRO A 258 3.55 -15.60 -11.87
N LEU A 259 3.83 -14.29 -11.76
CA LEU A 259 3.87 -13.41 -12.92
C LEU A 259 5.26 -13.50 -13.58
N VAL A 260 5.30 -13.57 -14.90
CA VAL A 260 6.53 -13.48 -15.71
C VAL A 260 6.65 -12.04 -16.21
N GLU A 261 7.66 -11.31 -15.80
CA GLU A 261 7.82 -9.86 -16.04
C GLU A 261 7.76 -9.44 -17.52
N GLU A 262 7.92 -10.38 -18.45
CA GLU A 262 8.02 -10.09 -19.88
C GLU A 262 6.68 -10.00 -20.62
N SER A 263 5.59 -10.59 -20.10
CA SER A 263 4.28 -10.53 -20.75
C SER A 263 3.12 -10.94 -19.83
N GLU A 264 2.27 -9.98 -19.45
CA GLU A 264 1.01 -10.24 -18.74
C GLU A 264 0.08 -11.23 -19.49
N ALA A 265 0.26 -11.38 -20.81
CA ALA A 265 -0.52 -12.33 -21.60
C ALA A 265 -0.07 -13.78 -21.37
N LEU A 266 1.23 -14.00 -21.23
CA LEU A 266 1.79 -15.32 -20.94
C LEU A 266 1.44 -15.76 -19.51
N ASP A 267 1.42 -14.84 -18.56
CA ASP A 267 1.05 -15.13 -17.18
C ASP A 267 -0.40 -15.58 -17.05
N LEU A 268 -1.28 -14.93 -17.80
CA LEU A 268 -2.68 -15.31 -17.87
C LEU A 268 -2.82 -16.71 -18.48
N GLN A 269 -2.12 -16.97 -19.59
CA GLN A 269 -2.17 -18.28 -20.23
C GLN A 269 -1.66 -19.38 -19.30
N ASN A 270 -0.55 -19.14 -18.61
CA ASN A 270 0.00 -20.08 -17.62
C ASN A 270 -1.00 -20.39 -16.49
N ALA A 271 -1.71 -19.38 -15.98
CA ALA A 271 -2.72 -19.61 -14.95
C ALA A 271 -3.94 -20.38 -15.46
N ILE A 272 -4.39 -20.13 -16.69
CA ILE A 272 -5.48 -20.86 -17.35
C ILE A 272 -5.06 -22.33 -17.58
N ASP A 273 -3.87 -22.54 -18.12
CA ASP A 273 -3.34 -23.89 -18.40
C ASP A 273 -3.15 -24.67 -17.09
N THR A 274 -2.64 -24.01 -16.05
CA THR A 274 -2.52 -24.63 -14.72
C THR A 274 -3.89 -25.02 -14.15
N GLN A 275 -4.88 -24.15 -14.25
CA GLN A 275 -6.24 -24.46 -13.79
C GLN A 275 -6.85 -25.63 -14.58
N ALA A 276 -6.67 -25.68 -15.90
CA ALA A 276 -7.15 -26.79 -16.72
C ALA A 276 -6.46 -28.12 -16.34
N GLN A 277 -5.14 -28.13 -16.17
CA GLN A 277 -4.38 -29.30 -15.73
C GLN A 277 -4.84 -29.79 -14.34
N LEU A 278 -5.06 -28.88 -13.41
CA LEU A 278 -5.54 -29.24 -12.07
C LEU A 278 -6.98 -29.79 -12.09
N ALA A 279 -7.84 -29.23 -12.93
CA ALA A 279 -9.20 -29.73 -13.11
C ALA A 279 -9.23 -31.13 -13.73
N GLU A 280 -8.34 -31.42 -14.69
CA GLU A 280 -8.18 -32.74 -15.29
C GLU A 280 -7.62 -33.76 -14.28
N ALA A 281 -6.57 -33.37 -13.52
CA ALA A 281 -5.94 -34.23 -12.52
C ALA A 281 -6.81 -34.48 -11.28
N LEU A 282 -7.73 -33.57 -10.96
CA LEU A 282 -8.61 -33.62 -9.77
C LEU A 282 -10.08 -33.38 -10.14
N PRO A 283 -10.71 -34.31 -10.89
CA PRO A 283 -12.06 -34.09 -11.43
C PRO A 283 -13.16 -33.97 -10.37
N GLN A 284 -12.89 -34.38 -9.13
CA GLN A 284 -13.79 -34.24 -7.99
C GLN A 284 -13.65 -32.89 -7.26
N VAL A 285 -12.64 -32.05 -7.61
CA VAL A 285 -12.37 -30.76 -6.99
C VAL A 285 -12.93 -29.63 -7.84
N ARG A 286 -13.76 -28.79 -7.25
CA ARG A 286 -14.31 -27.61 -7.90
C ARG A 286 -13.24 -26.52 -7.97
N THR A 287 -12.69 -26.30 -9.16
CA THR A 287 -11.63 -25.32 -9.37
C THR A 287 -12.20 -23.98 -9.81
N GLY A 288 -11.61 -22.89 -9.32
CA GLY A 288 -11.87 -21.52 -9.77
C GLY A 288 -10.59 -20.84 -10.22
N LEU A 289 -10.71 -19.77 -11.04
CA LEU A 289 -9.57 -18.98 -11.51
C LEU A 289 -9.81 -17.50 -11.23
N VAL A 290 -8.77 -16.81 -10.68
CA VAL A 290 -8.77 -15.36 -10.52
C VAL A 290 -7.44 -14.77 -11.01
N HIS A 291 -7.52 -13.72 -11.84
CA HIS A 291 -6.33 -13.09 -12.42
C HIS A 291 -6.52 -11.57 -12.61
N GLY A 292 -5.42 -10.85 -12.86
CA GLY A 292 -5.39 -9.39 -12.94
C GLY A 292 -6.35 -8.77 -13.95
N ARG A 293 -6.54 -9.41 -15.11
CA ARG A 293 -7.37 -8.89 -16.22
C ARG A 293 -8.88 -9.10 -16.08
N MET A 294 -9.33 -9.86 -15.08
CA MET A 294 -10.76 -9.98 -14.82
C MET A 294 -11.35 -8.63 -14.42
N SER A 295 -12.59 -8.39 -14.81
CA SER A 295 -13.35 -7.23 -14.31
C SER A 295 -13.53 -7.31 -12.78
N ALA A 296 -13.73 -6.18 -12.13
CA ALA A 296 -13.96 -6.17 -10.69
C ALA A 296 -15.17 -7.02 -10.26
N PRO A 297 -16.33 -6.97 -10.97
CA PRO A 297 -17.47 -7.83 -10.69
C PRO A 297 -17.16 -9.34 -10.83
N ASP A 298 -16.39 -9.73 -11.87
CA ASP A 298 -16.05 -11.15 -12.07
C ASP A 298 -15.13 -11.67 -10.97
N LYS A 299 -14.14 -10.86 -10.56
CA LYS A 299 -13.29 -11.19 -9.41
C LYS A 299 -14.10 -11.35 -8.14
N ASP A 300 -15.03 -10.44 -7.89
CA ASP A 300 -15.91 -10.45 -6.71
C ASP A 300 -16.80 -11.71 -6.71
N ALA A 301 -17.34 -12.10 -7.86
CA ALA A 301 -18.15 -13.32 -8.00
C ALA A 301 -17.35 -14.59 -7.68
N VAL A 302 -16.15 -14.74 -8.24
CA VAL A 302 -15.28 -15.88 -7.96
C VAL A 302 -14.84 -15.92 -6.49
N MET A 303 -14.48 -14.79 -5.92
CA MET A 303 -14.07 -14.72 -4.52
C MET A 303 -15.23 -15.00 -3.56
N THR A 304 -16.43 -14.56 -3.89
CA THR A 304 -17.64 -14.85 -3.12
C THR A 304 -17.96 -16.34 -3.16
N ALA A 305 -17.90 -16.98 -4.33
CA ALA A 305 -18.10 -18.41 -4.48
C ALA A 305 -17.02 -19.22 -3.70
N PHE A 306 -15.77 -18.76 -3.73
CA PHE A 306 -14.71 -19.40 -2.94
C PHE A 306 -14.94 -19.24 -1.43
N LYS A 307 -15.35 -18.06 -0.97
CA LYS A 307 -15.70 -17.82 0.43
C LYS A 307 -16.91 -18.63 0.90
N ALA A 308 -17.89 -18.84 0.02
CA ALA A 308 -19.08 -19.65 0.29
C ALA A 308 -18.77 -21.16 0.33
N GLY A 309 -17.61 -21.60 -0.17
CA GLY A 309 -17.26 -23.01 -0.28
C GLY A 309 -17.77 -23.68 -1.56
N ASP A 310 -18.22 -22.91 -2.56
CA ASP A 310 -18.62 -23.42 -3.87
C ASP A 310 -17.42 -23.75 -4.76
N ILE A 311 -16.26 -23.22 -4.44
CA ILE A 311 -14.96 -23.50 -5.04
C ILE A 311 -14.06 -24.09 -3.97
N ASP A 312 -13.40 -25.21 -4.26
CA ASP A 312 -12.51 -25.91 -3.32
C ASP A 312 -11.05 -25.51 -3.52
N LEU A 313 -10.65 -25.31 -4.78
CA LEU A 313 -9.29 -24.94 -5.16
C LEU A 313 -9.33 -23.67 -6.02
N LEU A 314 -8.76 -22.58 -5.51
CA LEU A 314 -8.67 -21.33 -6.24
C LEU A 314 -7.26 -21.16 -6.84
N VAL A 315 -7.21 -21.23 -8.18
CA VAL A 315 -6.00 -20.90 -8.94
C VAL A 315 -5.93 -19.38 -9.14
N ALA A 316 -4.78 -18.80 -8.91
CA ALA A 316 -4.65 -17.36 -9.01
C ALA A 316 -3.25 -16.91 -9.43
N THR A 317 -3.19 -15.73 -10.04
CA THR A 317 -1.95 -14.96 -10.13
C THR A 317 -1.72 -14.18 -8.83
N THR A 318 -0.69 -13.31 -8.77
CA THR A 318 -0.36 -12.50 -7.58
C THR A 318 -1.47 -11.56 -7.09
N VAL A 319 -2.59 -11.46 -7.82
CA VAL A 319 -3.78 -10.66 -7.40
C VAL A 319 -4.30 -11.07 -6.02
N ILE A 320 -4.04 -12.30 -5.57
CA ILE A 320 -4.40 -12.79 -4.22
C ILE A 320 -3.59 -12.11 -3.09
N GLU A 321 -2.49 -11.44 -3.38
CA GLU A 321 -1.80 -10.61 -2.37
C GLU A 321 -2.75 -9.60 -1.73
N VAL A 322 -3.83 -9.25 -2.42
CA VAL A 322 -4.83 -8.28 -1.99
C VAL A 322 -6.10 -9.00 -1.52
N GLY A 323 -6.15 -9.30 -0.30
CA GLY A 323 -7.09 -9.22 0.75
C GLY A 323 -8.40 -9.99 0.86
N VAL A 324 -8.68 -11.19 0.39
CA VAL A 324 -9.90 -11.89 0.86
C VAL A 324 -9.60 -12.84 2.02
N ASP A 325 -10.36 -12.70 3.12
CA ASP A 325 -10.28 -13.57 4.29
C ASP A 325 -11.18 -14.79 4.07
N VAL A 326 -10.57 -15.97 3.91
CA VAL A 326 -11.29 -17.24 3.76
C VAL A 326 -10.81 -18.19 4.87
N PRO A 327 -11.55 -18.27 6.00
CA PRO A 327 -11.11 -19.05 7.17
C PRO A 327 -10.88 -20.53 6.90
N ASN A 328 -11.63 -21.13 5.94
CA ASN A 328 -11.53 -22.54 5.58
C ASN A 328 -10.35 -22.84 4.63
N ALA A 329 -9.74 -21.81 4.03
CA ALA A 329 -8.57 -21.99 3.19
C ALA A 329 -7.32 -22.22 4.07
N SER A 330 -6.88 -23.46 4.15
CA SER A 330 -5.80 -23.90 5.04
C SER A 330 -4.56 -24.45 4.29
N LEU A 331 -4.60 -24.49 2.97
CA LEU A 331 -3.48 -24.87 2.11
C LEU A 331 -3.17 -23.76 1.10
N MET A 332 -1.91 -23.38 1.04
CA MET A 332 -1.34 -22.47 0.03
C MET A 332 -0.27 -23.22 -0.76
N VAL A 333 -0.43 -23.34 -2.05
CA VAL A 333 0.64 -23.81 -2.96
C VAL A 333 1.11 -22.64 -3.80
N ILE A 334 2.41 -22.39 -3.86
CA ILE A 334 3.02 -21.32 -4.65
C ILE A 334 3.97 -21.98 -5.65
N GLU A 335 3.64 -21.90 -6.94
CA GLU A 335 4.50 -22.38 -8.01
C GLU A 335 5.64 -21.41 -8.30
N HIS A 336 6.79 -21.94 -8.68
CA HIS A 336 8.00 -21.16 -8.96
C HIS A 336 8.34 -20.15 -7.86
N ALA A 337 8.26 -20.60 -6.61
CA ALA A 337 8.44 -19.75 -5.43
C ALA A 337 9.81 -19.03 -5.41
N GLU A 338 10.81 -19.53 -6.15
CA GLU A 338 12.11 -18.88 -6.34
C GLU A 338 12.03 -17.53 -7.04
N ARG A 339 10.93 -17.25 -7.76
CA ARG A 339 10.73 -15.98 -8.48
C ARG A 339 10.12 -14.89 -7.62
N PHE A 340 9.50 -15.24 -6.49
CA PHE A 340 8.85 -14.30 -5.60
C PHE A 340 9.84 -13.62 -4.65
N GLY A 341 9.55 -12.37 -4.30
CA GLY A 341 10.21 -11.69 -3.18
C GLY A 341 9.79 -12.26 -1.84
N LEU A 342 10.64 -12.09 -0.81
CA LEU A 342 10.35 -12.55 0.55
C LEU A 342 9.05 -11.94 1.09
N SER A 343 8.84 -10.65 0.91
CA SER A 343 7.63 -9.94 1.34
C SER A 343 6.38 -10.50 0.66
N GLN A 344 6.45 -10.84 -0.65
CA GLN A 344 5.33 -11.44 -1.38
C GLN A 344 5.01 -12.85 -0.86
N LEU A 345 6.03 -13.70 -0.69
CA LEU A 345 5.84 -15.04 -0.11
C LEU A 345 5.23 -14.97 1.28
N HIS A 346 5.66 -14.01 2.09
CA HIS A 346 5.11 -13.81 3.43
C HIS A 346 3.64 -13.38 3.39
N GLN A 347 3.27 -12.44 2.53
CA GLN A 347 1.89 -11.99 2.34
C GLN A 347 0.99 -13.13 1.86
N LEU A 348 1.45 -13.92 0.87
CA LEU A 348 0.73 -15.08 0.37
C LEU A 348 0.55 -16.16 1.46
N ARG A 349 1.62 -16.49 2.19
CA ARG A 349 1.54 -17.41 3.34
C ARG A 349 0.52 -16.92 4.39
N GLY A 350 0.46 -15.63 4.64
CA GLY A 350 -0.50 -14.99 5.56
C GLY A 350 -1.97 -15.09 5.13
N ARG A 351 -2.27 -15.55 3.90
CA ARG A 351 -3.64 -15.78 3.43
C ARG A 351 -4.25 -17.07 3.98
N VAL A 352 -3.45 -17.98 4.46
CA VAL A 352 -3.89 -19.19 5.17
C VAL A 352 -3.56 -19.09 6.67
N GLY A 353 -4.10 -20.00 7.49
CA GLY A 353 -3.87 -19.96 8.94
C GLY A 353 -4.76 -18.97 9.69
N ARG A 354 -5.92 -18.61 9.12
CA ARG A 354 -6.89 -17.70 9.76
C ARG A 354 -7.98 -18.41 10.54
N GLY A 355 -8.07 -19.74 10.39
CA GLY A 355 -8.95 -20.62 11.15
C GLY A 355 -8.19 -21.35 12.27
N THR A 356 -8.90 -22.23 12.96
CA THR A 356 -8.35 -23.11 14.03
C THR A 356 -7.64 -24.37 13.48
N ALA A 357 -7.79 -24.65 12.16
CA ALA A 357 -7.18 -25.81 11.53
C ALA A 357 -5.70 -25.58 11.24
N GLN A 358 -4.92 -26.67 11.31
CA GLN A 358 -3.54 -26.64 10.87
C GLN A 358 -3.46 -26.21 9.41
N SER A 359 -2.55 -25.28 9.12
CA SER A 359 -2.37 -24.74 7.79
C SER A 359 -0.99 -25.02 7.24
N LEU A 360 -0.93 -25.22 5.93
CA LEU A 360 0.27 -25.60 5.21
C LEU A 360 0.52 -24.61 4.03
N CYS A 361 1.75 -24.16 3.92
CA CYS A 361 2.25 -23.42 2.76
C CYS A 361 3.31 -24.27 2.05
N VAL A 362 3.05 -24.63 0.80
CA VAL A 362 3.95 -25.39 -0.06
C VAL A 362 4.58 -24.45 -1.06
N LEU A 363 5.91 -24.33 -1.02
CA LEU A 363 6.71 -23.57 -1.95
C LEU A 363 7.32 -24.54 -2.97
N LEU A 364 6.71 -24.59 -4.17
CA LEU A 364 7.26 -25.34 -5.30
C LEU A 364 8.34 -24.50 -5.97
N TYR A 365 9.52 -25.07 -6.15
CA TYR A 365 10.66 -24.35 -6.74
C TYR A 365 11.36 -25.18 -7.79
N ARG A 366 11.90 -24.53 -8.82
CA ARG A 366 12.73 -25.15 -9.85
C ARG A 366 14.10 -25.49 -9.29
N HIS A 367 14.50 -26.74 -9.47
CA HIS A 367 15.80 -27.24 -8.99
C HIS A 367 16.84 -27.21 -10.11
N PRO A 368 18.11 -26.77 -9.88
CA PRO A 368 18.61 -26.13 -8.66
C PRO A 368 18.22 -24.64 -8.60
N PRO A 369 17.82 -24.12 -7.44
CA PRO A 369 17.59 -22.70 -7.29
C PRO A 369 18.91 -21.93 -7.23
N GLY A 370 18.93 -20.70 -7.73
CA GLY A 370 20.06 -19.78 -7.55
C GLY A 370 20.33 -19.48 -6.08
N GLN A 371 21.49 -18.90 -5.75
CA GLN A 371 21.89 -18.66 -4.35
C GLN A 371 20.90 -17.79 -3.60
N ILE A 372 20.53 -16.62 -4.13
CA ILE A 372 19.57 -15.69 -3.50
C ILE A 372 18.20 -16.34 -3.31
N ALA A 373 17.72 -17.09 -4.31
CA ALA A 373 16.47 -17.82 -4.21
C ALA A 373 16.52 -18.89 -3.11
N ARG A 374 17.64 -19.60 -2.98
CA ARG A 374 17.84 -20.60 -1.92
C ARG A 374 17.78 -19.96 -0.53
N GLU A 375 18.42 -18.82 -0.35
CA GLU A 375 18.42 -18.09 0.93
C GLU A 375 17.01 -17.58 1.26
N ARG A 376 16.27 -17.01 0.28
CA ARG A 376 14.87 -16.60 0.45
C ARG A 376 13.98 -17.77 0.86
N LEU A 377 14.05 -18.87 0.15
CA LEU A 377 13.24 -20.06 0.46
C LEU A 377 13.59 -20.64 1.83
N ALA A 378 14.88 -20.67 2.18
CA ALA A 378 15.35 -21.11 3.50
C ALA A 378 14.80 -20.22 4.62
N THR A 379 14.82 -18.90 4.44
CA THR A 379 14.23 -17.94 5.38
C THR A 379 12.73 -18.20 5.57
N MET A 380 11.95 -18.35 4.51
CA MET A 380 10.53 -18.65 4.59
C MET A 380 10.19 -19.93 5.36
N ARG A 381 11.08 -20.94 5.29
CA ARG A 381 10.94 -22.20 6.06
C ARG A 381 11.34 -22.03 7.51
N ALA A 382 12.34 -21.19 7.79
CA ALA A 382 12.96 -21.08 9.12
C ALA A 382 12.12 -20.22 10.08
N THR A 383 11.46 -19.18 9.57
CA THR A 383 10.73 -18.23 10.44
C THR A 383 9.33 -17.90 9.90
N GLN A 384 8.45 -17.54 10.82
CA GLN A 384 7.12 -17.00 10.53
C GLN A 384 7.02 -15.51 10.90
N ASP A 385 8.01 -15.01 11.61
CA ASP A 385 8.08 -13.61 12.02
C ASP A 385 8.29 -12.71 10.80
N GLY A 386 7.30 -11.85 10.53
CA GLY A 386 7.31 -10.92 9.40
C GLY A 386 8.41 -9.88 9.50
N PHE A 387 8.80 -9.45 10.72
CA PHE A 387 9.90 -8.50 10.92
C PHE A 387 11.26 -9.12 10.60
N GLU A 388 11.48 -10.37 11.02
CA GLU A 388 12.69 -11.11 10.66
C GLU A 388 12.78 -11.34 9.14
N ILE A 389 11.64 -11.67 8.49
CA ILE A 389 11.55 -11.84 7.04
C ILE A 389 11.88 -10.52 6.34
N ALA A 390 11.34 -9.40 6.79
CA ALA A 390 11.61 -8.08 6.21
C ALA A 390 13.07 -7.67 6.41
N ARG A 391 13.67 -7.96 7.55
CA ARG A 391 15.09 -7.73 7.81
C ARG A 391 15.96 -8.53 6.84
N ARG A 392 15.65 -9.82 6.63
CA ARG A 392 16.35 -10.68 5.66
C ARG A 392 16.15 -10.22 4.22
N ASP A 393 14.96 -9.75 3.86
CA ASP A 393 14.70 -9.20 2.54
C ASP A 393 15.57 -7.96 2.26
N LEU A 394 15.72 -7.09 3.27
CA LEU A 394 16.62 -5.93 3.20
C LEU A 394 18.10 -6.33 3.03
N GLU A 395 18.56 -7.34 3.78
CA GLU A 395 19.93 -7.86 3.69
C GLU A 395 20.22 -8.45 2.30
N LEU A 396 19.25 -9.18 1.72
CA LEU A 396 19.43 -9.86 0.43
C LEU A 396 19.33 -8.95 -0.78
N ARG A 397 18.48 -7.92 -0.72
CA ARG A 397 18.25 -6.98 -1.83
C ARG A 397 19.12 -5.74 -1.74
N GLY A 398 19.51 -5.37 -0.54
CA GLY A 398 20.04 -4.06 -0.24
C GLY A 398 18.97 -2.96 -0.17
N PRO A 399 19.29 -1.83 0.50
CA PRO A 399 18.31 -0.76 0.76
C PRO A 399 17.79 -0.07 -0.51
N GLY A 400 18.57 -0.03 -1.58
CA GLY A 400 18.21 0.65 -2.83
C GLY A 400 17.09 -0.03 -3.63
N GLU A 401 17.05 -1.35 -3.61
CA GLU A 401 16.05 -2.12 -4.37
C GLU A 401 14.70 -2.20 -3.63
N LEU A 402 14.74 -2.27 -2.29
CA LEU A 402 13.55 -2.35 -1.45
C LEU A 402 12.70 -1.06 -1.52
N LEU A 403 13.33 0.06 -1.76
CA LEU A 403 12.69 1.37 -1.86
C LEU A 403 12.17 1.69 -3.26
N GLY A 404 12.33 0.78 -4.21
CA GLY A 404 12.01 1.06 -5.58
C GLY A 404 12.85 2.22 -6.10
N ALA A 405 14.12 2.02 -6.34
CA ALA A 405 15.10 3.06 -6.74
C ALA A 405 14.63 3.96 -7.92
N ARG A 406 13.57 3.55 -8.63
CA ARG A 406 12.90 4.33 -9.66
C ARG A 406 11.76 5.23 -9.17
N GLN A 407 11.22 4.98 -7.95
CA GLN A 407 10.05 5.72 -7.45
C GLN A 407 10.35 6.73 -6.34
N SER A 408 11.43 6.54 -5.58
CA SER A 408 11.64 7.27 -4.32
C SER A 408 12.88 8.16 -4.26
N GLY A 409 13.64 8.31 -5.35
CA GLY A 409 14.87 9.10 -5.27
C GLY A 409 15.87 8.58 -4.22
N ALA A 410 15.89 7.28 -3.95
CA ALA A 410 16.69 6.60 -2.91
C ALA A 410 18.22 6.74 -3.03
N MET A 411 18.71 7.59 -3.92
CA MET A 411 20.07 8.15 -3.86
C MET A 411 20.23 9.25 -2.83
N LEU A 412 19.35 9.34 -1.81
CA LEU A 412 19.40 10.40 -0.80
C LEU A 412 20.59 10.25 0.16
N LEU A 413 21.00 9.02 0.45
CA LEU A 413 22.12 8.76 1.31
C LEU A 413 23.43 8.75 0.50
N ARG A 414 24.22 9.80 0.65
CA ARG A 414 25.45 9.99 -0.11
C ARG A 414 26.61 9.13 0.38
N PHE A 415 26.64 8.82 1.66
CA PHE A 415 27.74 8.14 2.33
C PHE A 415 27.31 6.98 3.22
N ALA A 416 26.07 7.04 3.76
CA ALA A 416 25.57 6.03 4.67
C ALA A 416 25.02 4.82 3.91
N ASP A 417 25.27 3.64 4.45
CA ASP A 417 24.71 2.38 4.04
C ASP A 417 23.79 1.86 5.16
N LEU A 418 22.49 1.82 4.91
CA LEU A 418 21.49 1.46 5.92
C LEU A 418 21.64 0.01 6.44
N GLY A 419 22.26 -0.87 5.69
CA GLY A 419 22.57 -2.22 6.17
C GLY A 419 23.71 -2.21 7.18
N ARG A 420 24.79 -1.49 6.85
CA ARG A 420 25.99 -1.38 7.70
C ARG A 420 25.82 -0.40 8.85
N ASP A 421 25.21 0.74 8.56
CA ASP A 421 25.16 1.89 9.48
C ASP A 421 23.83 1.96 10.27
N ALA A 422 23.01 0.88 10.23
CA ALA A 422 21.76 0.77 10.97
C ALA A 422 21.84 1.18 12.46
N PRO A 423 22.90 0.83 13.22
CA PRO A 423 23.01 1.26 14.62
C PRO A 423 23.16 2.78 14.82
N LEU A 424 23.53 3.50 13.75
CA LEU A 424 23.69 4.97 13.82
C LEU A 424 22.36 5.72 13.62
N VAL A 425 21.30 5.06 13.17
CA VAL A 425 20.00 5.70 12.88
C VAL A 425 19.39 6.29 14.15
N ASP A 426 19.35 5.53 15.25
CA ASP A 426 18.84 6.01 16.54
C ASP A 426 19.66 7.21 17.08
N VAL A 427 20.99 7.17 16.90
CA VAL A 427 21.88 8.26 17.29
C VAL A 427 21.63 9.51 16.44
N ALA A 428 21.43 9.34 15.13
CA ALA A 428 21.12 10.42 14.20
C ALA A 428 19.80 11.12 14.55
N HIS A 429 18.75 10.35 14.89
CA HIS A 429 17.47 10.89 15.35
C HIS A 429 17.63 11.71 16.64
N ALA A 430 18.24 11.13 17.67
CA ALA A 430 18.46 11.83 18.93
C ALA A 430 19.29 13.12 18.75
N LEU A 431 20.24 13.11 17.82
CA LEU A 431 21.02 14.30 17.47
C LEU A 431 20.18 15.33 16.71
N ALA A 432 19.33 14.90 15.78
CA ALA A 432 18.45 15.79 15.04
C ALA A 432 17.47 16.51 15.97
N ASP A 433 16.82 15.78 16.89
CA ASP A 433 15.92 16.36 17.89
C ASP A 433 16.63 17.41 18.75
N ARG A 434 17.85 17.12 19.19
CA ARG A 434 18.66 18.08 19.96
C ARG A 434 19.03 19.32 19.14
N LEU A 435 19.44 19.13 17.88
CA LEU A 435 19.81 20.26 17.02
C LEU A 435 18.60 21.15 16.72
N LEU A 436 17.43 20.56 16.50
CA LEU A 436 16.19 21.30 16.29
C LEU A 436 15.79 22.13 17.52
N ALA A 437 16.00 21.57 18.72
CA ALA A 437 15.68 22.26 19.98
C ALA A 437 16.73 23.34 20.37
N ASP A 438 18.03 23.02 20.25
CA ASP A 438 19.11 23.80 20.86
C ASP A 438 19.81 24.73 19.86
N ALA A 439 19.77 24.44 18.54
CA ALA A 439 20.55 25.19 17.53
C ALA A 439 19.87 25.16 16.14
N PRO A 440 18.65 25.73 15.99
CA PRO A 440 17.92 25.69 14.73
C PRO A 440 18.67 26.30 13.55
N GLU A 441 19.49 27.34 13.79
CA GLU A 441 20.32 27.96 12.75
C GLU A 441 21.38 27.01 12.16
N VAL A 442 21.84 26.01 12.93
CA VAL A 442 22.77 24.99 12.46
C VAL A 442 21.99 23.99 11.56
N VAL A 443 20.72 23.69 11.90
CA VAL A 443 19.85 22.84 11.11
C VAL A 443 19.61 23.48 9.75
N ASP A 444 19.24 24.75 9.69
CA ASP A 444 19.02 25.48 8.44
C ASP A 444 20.25 25.46 7.53
N ALA A 445 21.42 25.76 8.12
CA ALA A 445 22.70 25.72 7.39
C ALA A 445 23.03 24.31 6.89
N HIS A 446 22.69 23.28 7.66
CA HIS A 446 22.88 21.87 7.27
C HIS A 446 21.94 21.45 6.12
N LEU A 447 20.65 21.79 6.22
CA LEU A 447 19.66 21.53 5.18
C LEU A 447 20.03 22.26 3.88
N ASP A 448 20.39 23.55 3.97
CA ASP A 448 20.88 24.35 2.85
C ASP A 448 22.07 23.70 2.13
N ARG A 449 23.03 23.19 2.88
CA ARG A 449 24.23 22.55 2.34
C ARG A 449 23.94 21.28 1.58
N TRP A 450 22.99 20.47 2.09
CA TRP A 450 22.78 19.11 1.59
C TRP A 450 21.54 18.95 0.72
N LEU A 451 20.50 19.81 0.89
CA LEU A 451 19.19 19.67 0.26
C LEU A 451 18.81 20.80 -0.71
N ARG A 452 19.61 21.85 -0.85
CA ARG A 452 19.38 23.13 -1.59
C ARG A 452 18.68 23.06 -2.96
N ARG A 453 18.47 21.87 -3.53
CA ARG A 453 17.71 21.65 -4.78
C ARG A 453 16.64 20.55 -4.64
N ARG A 454 16.35 20.12 -3.44
CA ARG A 454 15.51 18.95 -3.15
C ARG A 454 14.33 19.25 -2.24
N GLU A 455 14.01 20.52 -2.03
CA GLU A 455 12.87 20.98 -1.21
C GLU A 455 11.55 20.31 -1.60
N ARG A 456 11.38 19.99 -2.90
CA ARG A 456 10.20 19.26 -3.41
C ARG A 456 10.07 17.82 -2.88
N TYR A 457 11.08 17.28 -2.23
CA TYR A 457 11.06 15.94 -1.66
C TYR A 457 10.89 15.94 -0.14
N LEU A 458 10.95 17.10 0.50
CA LEU A 458 10.73 17.24 1.93
C LEU A 458 9.23 17.33 2.27
N ASP A 459 8.41 17.73 1.30
CA ASP A 459 6.95 17.84 1.44
C ASP A 459 6.22 16.55 1.00
N ALA A 460 6.94 15.50 0.67
CA ALA A 460 6.45 14.22 0.19
C ALA A 460 6.62 13.14 1.25
#